data_264d7e37fd87657947c65d0431750696
#
_entry.id   264d7e37fd87657947c65d0431750696
#
_cell.length_a   1.000
_cell.length_b   1.000
_cell.length_c   1.000
_cell.angle_alpha   90.00
_cell.angle_beta   90.00
_cell.angle_gamma   90.00
#
_symmetry.space_group_name_H-M   'P 1'
#
loop_
_entity.id
_entity.type
_entity.pdbx_description
1 polymer ?
#
loop_
_entity_poly.entity_id
_entity_poly.type
_entity_poly.pdbx_seq_one_letter_code
_entity_poly.pdbx_strand_id
1 'polypeptide(L)'
;MENQDSLFETLNPPQRLLMGPGPINAYPRVHQAISQSLIGQYDPVMTGYMNQVQSLYRGVFATQNKQTFLVDGTARSGIEACLVSILKPGDKVLIPVIGRFGHLLCEIAQRVGAEIKTIDIEWGQVCPAERVEEEIKRFQPKLVATVQGDTSTTMNQPLKEIGEVCHRHGVLFYCDATASIAGNDLLVDEWHLDAVSAGLQKCLGGPSGSSPVTLSDRCAEVINRRKHVEAGIRAAHHEQGDDVMIQSNYFDLAMIMDYWGPERLNHHTEATSMLYAARECARIFLEEGATNVIARHKVAGDAMVAGLQAMGLTVFGDQSVRMNNVVGVYIPNEVNGDAVRGELLNRFGIEIGTSFGPLHGKIWRIGTMGYNARQECVLTTLAALEAILLKHGARVDAGQAVAAAMALYC
;
A
#
# COMPACT_ATOMS: atom_id res chain seq x y z
N MET A 1 -35.29 15.72 8.74
CA MET A 1 -35.61 14.38 9.28
C MET A 1 -35.13 13.40 8.21
N GLU A 2 -34.07 12.66 8.47
CA GLU A 2 -33.71 11.52 7.62
C GLU A 2 -34.88 10.55 7.58
N ASN A 3 -35.18 10.04 6.40
CA ASN A 3 -36.27 9.10 6.23
C ASN A 3 -35.91 7.81 7.00
N GLN A 4 -36.51 7.53 8.13
CA GLN A 4 -36.26 6.35 8.97
C GLN A 4 -36.44 5.05 8.18
N ASP A 5 -37.26 5.02 7.15
CA ASP A 5 -37.49 3.84 6.31
C ASP A 5 -36.22 3.43 5.55
N SER A 6 -35.34 4.39 5.20
CA SER A 6 -34.09 4.09 4.51
C SER A 6 -33.09 3.29 5.35
N LEU A 7 -33.21 3.31 6.69
CA LEU A 7 -32.32 2.55 7.58
C LEU A 7 -32.56 1.03 7.52
N PHE A 8 -33.73 0.62 7.06
CA PHE A 8 -34.14 -0.80 6.98
C PHE A 8 -34.05 -1.35 5.54
N GLU A 9 -33.67 -0.52 4.59
CA GLU A 9 -33.46 -0.97 3.22
C GLU A 9 -32.24 -1.90 3.11
N THR A 10 -32.35 -2.90 2.26
CA THR A 10 -31.20 -3.78 1.96
C THR A 10 -30.09 -2.98 1.28
N LEU A 11 -28.87 -3.15 1.76
CA LEU A 11 -27.69 -2.48 1.18
C LEU A 11 -27.55 -2.81 -0.31
N ASN A 12 -27.63 -1.78 -1.15
CA ASN A 12 -27.51 -1.88 -2.61
C ASN A 12 -26.66 -0.72 -3.15
N PRO A 13 -25.33 -0.74 -2.94
CA PRO A 13 -24.46 0.33 -3.40
C PRO A 13 -24.42 0.39 -4.93
N PRO A 14 -24.36 1.60 -5.53
CA PRO A 14 -24.23 1.73 -6.96
C PRO A 14 -22.92 1.13 -7.44
N GLN A 15 -22.94 0.50 -8.63
CA GLN A 15 -21.72 0.02 -9.25
C GLN A 15 -20.84 1.19 -9.67
N ARG A 16 -19.56 1.12 -9.30
CA ARG A 16 -18.56 2.14 -9.65
C ARG A 16 -17.31 1.49 -10.21
N LEU A 17 -16.69 2.13 -11.18
CA LEU A 17 -15.33 1.81 -11.64
C LEU A 17 -14.34 2.70 -10.87
N LEU A 18 -13.63 2.10 -9.93
CA LEU A 18 -12.73 2.83 -9.02
C LEU A 18 -11.35 3.02 -9.66
N MET A 19 -11.22 4.03 -10.48
CA MET A 19 -9.98 4.40 -11.18
C MET A 19 -9.20 5.52 -10.46
N GLY A 20 -9.39 5.65 -9.16
CA GLY A 20 -8.60 6.51 -8.30
C GLY A 20 -7.32 5.82 -7.76
N PRO A 21 -6.52 6.51 -6.92
CA PRO A 21 -5.30 5.98 -6.33
C PRO A 21 -5.55 4.95 -5.20
N GLY A 22 -6.73 4.37 -5.17
CA GLY A 22 -7.23 3.40 -4.19
C GLY A 22 -8.12 4.02 -3.10
N PRO A 23 -9.12 3.24 -2.60
CA PRO A 23 -9.32 1.82 -2.90
C PRO A 23 -9.72 1.54 -4.34
N ILE A 24 -9.72 0.24 -4.71
CA ILE A 24 -10.10 -0.25 -6.05
C ILE A 24 -11.22 -1.28 -5.96
N ASN A 25 -11.76 -1.69 -7.11
CA ASN A 25 -12.67 -2.82 -7.16
C ASN A 25 -11.94 -4.11 -6.79
N ALA A 26 -12.45 -4.85 -5.82
CA ALA A 26 -11.87 -6.14 -5.46
C ALA A 26 -12.17 -7.20 -6.54
N TYR A 27 -11.29 -8.21 -6.66
CA TYR A 27 -11.55 -9.34 -7.53
C TYR A 27 -12.83 -10.08 -7.13
N PRO A 28 -13.66 -10.55 -8.10
CA PRO A 28 -14.86 -11.34 -7.78
C PRO A 28 -14.59 -12.55 -6.89
N ARG A 29 -13.46 -13.25 -7.09
CA ARG A 29 -13.03 -14.37 -6.24
C ARG A 29 -12.77 -13.95 -4.79
N VAL A 30 -12.29 -12.72 -4.56
CA VAL A 30 -12.10 -12.18 -3.20
C VAL A 30 -13.45 -11.93 -2.54
N HIS A 31 -14.44 -11.38 -3.26
CA HIS A 31 -15.82 -11.25 -2.74
C HIS A 31 -16.44 -12.60 -2.39
N GLN A 32 -16.23 -13.63 -3.21
CA GLN A 32 -16.67 -15.00 -2.91
C GLN A 32 -15.97 -15.54 -1.65
N ALA A 33 -14.68 -15.28 -1.46
CA ALA A 33 -13.96 -15.71 -0.26
C ALA A 33 -14.51 -15.05 1.02
N ILE A 34 -14.79 -13.75 0.99
CA ILE A 34 -15.33 -13.01 2.15
C ILE A 34 -16.70 -13.54 2.58
N SER A 35 -17.51 -14.03 1.64
CA SER A 35 -18.85 -14.53 1.90
C SER A 35 -18.91 -15.98 2.41
N GLN A 36 -17.76 -16.64 2.62
CA GLN A 36 -17.72 -17.99 3.17
C GLN A 36 -18.12 -18.01 4.65
N SER A 37 -18.56 -19.18 5.12
CA SER A 37 -18.91 -19.38 6.52
C SER A 37 -17.74 -19.09 7.45
N LEU A 38 -18.02 -18.41 8.56
CA LEU A 38 -17.02 -18.17 9.60
C LEU A 38 -16.72 -19.46 10.35
N ILE A 39 -15.46 -19.66 10.71
CA ILE A 39 -14.98 -20.69 11.60
C ILE A 39 -14.28 -20.05 12.80
N GLY A 40 -14.27 -20.74 13.94
CA GLY A 40 -13.71 -20.21 15.18
C GLY A 40 -12.16 -20.21 15.15
N GLN A 41 -11.56 -19.31 15.92
CA GLN A 41 -10.09 -19.18 15.99
C GLN A 41 -9.37 -20.42 16.58
N TYR A 42 -10.09 -21.26 17.33
CA TYR A 42 -9.55 -22.51 17.88
C TYR A 42 -9.76 -23.73 16.98
N ASP A 43 -10.42 -23.53 15.83
CA ASP A 43 -10.61 -24.58 14.84
C ASP A 43 -9.26 -24.93 14.17
N PRO A 44 -8.87 -26.20 14.09
CA PRO A 44 -7.64 -26.61 13.38
C PRO A 44 -7.61 -26.15 11.91
N VAL A 45 -8.76 -26.01 11.26
CA VAL A 45 -8.87 -25.50 9.89
C VAL A 45 -8.46 -24.03 9.84
N MET A 46 -8.82 -23.21 10.85
CA MET A 46 -8.37 -21.82 10.96
C MET A 46 -6.84 -21.75 11.06
N THR A 47 -6.24 -22.56 11.95
CA THR A 47 -4.79 -22.68 12.05
C THR A 47 -4.15 -23.05 10.70
N GLY A 48 -4.78 -23.96 9.96
CA GLY A 48 -4.38 -24.33 8.61
C GLY A 48 -4.39 -23.14 7.64
N TYR A 49 -5.45 -22.33 7.67
CA TYR A 49 -5.54 -21.13 6.84
C TYR A 49 -4.52 -20.06 7.21
N MET A 50 -4.28 -19.82 8.49
CA MET A 50 -3.22 -18.92 8.97
C MET A 50 -1.84 -19.35 8.46
N ASN A 51 -1.50 -20.64 8.57
CA ASN A 51 -0.23 -21.18 8.04
C ASN A 51 -0.13 -21.00 6.51
N GLN A 52 -1.23 -21.22 5.79
CA GLN A 52 -1.27 -20.97 4.33
C GLN A 52 -1.04 -19.50 4.01
N VAL A 53 -1.66 -18.58 4.74
CA VAL A 53 -1.47 -17.13 4.57
C VAL A 53 -0.01 -16.73 4.76
N GLN A 54 0.65 -17.22 5.83
CA GLN A 54 2.08 -16.99 6.04
C GLN A 54 2.91 -17.46 4.83
N SER A 55 2.63 -18.66 4.34
CA SER A 55 3.36 -19.24 3.21
C SER A 55 3.12 -18.44 1.90
N LEU A 56 1.87 -18.07 1.63
CA LEU A 56 1.49 -17.31 0.44
C LEU A 56 2.13 -15.92 0.45
N TYR A 57 2.09 -15.21 1.60
CA TYR A 57 2.67 -13.87 1.68
C TYR A 57 4.20 -13.86 1.66
N ARG A 58 4.88 -14.93 2.07
CA ARG A 58 6.31 -15.06 1.76
C ARG A 58 6.56 -15.03 0.25
N GLY A 59 5.73 -15.69 -0.53
CA GLY A 59 5.80 -15.62 -1.99
C GLY A 59 5.48 -14.22 -2.53
N VAL A 60 4.47 -13.54 -1.98
CA VAL A 60 4.08 -12.17 -2.39
C VAL A 60 5.19 -11.15 -2.11
N PHE A 61 5.87 -11.27 -0.96
CA PHE A 61 6.99 -10.40 -0.58
C PHE A 61 8.33 -10.81 -1.17
N ALA A 62 8.40 -11.93 -1.88
CA ALA A 62 9.65 -12.52 -2.36
C ALA A 62 10.67 -12.69 -1.21
N THR A 63 10.29 -13.39 -0.13
CA THR A 63 11.08 -13.52 1.10
C THR A 63 11.02 -14.92 1.71
N GLN A 64 12.06 -15.27 2.46
CA GLN A 64 12.12 -16.44 3.33
C GLN A 64 11.83 -16.10 4.81
N ASN A 65 11.48 -14.87 5.12
CA ASN A 65 11.22 -14.40 6.48
C ASN A 65 10.17 -15.27 7.17
N LYS A 66 10.53 -15.82 8.33
CA LYS A 66 9.61 -16.63 9.15
C LYS A 66 8.45 -15.78 9.67
N GLN A 67 8.75 -14.56 10.07
CA GLN A 67 7.78 -13.61 10.60
C GLN A 67 7.08 -12.86 9.44
N THR A 68 6.13 -13.57 8.82
CA THR A 68 5.27 -13.04 7.75
C THR A 68 3.83 -13.38 8.11
N PHE A 69 3.00 -12.37 8.31
CA PHE A 69 1.65 -12.51 8.88
C PHE A 69 0.75 -11.32 8.50
N LEU A 70 -0.48 -11.31 9.01
CA LEU A 70 -1.40 -10.19 8.87
C LEU A 70 -1.50 -9.42 10.19
N VAL A 71 -1.65 -8.11 10.08
CA VAL A 71 -2.12 -7.22 11.14
C VAL A 71 -3.53 -6.80 10.80
N ASP A 72 -4.48 -7.06 11.70
CA ASP A 72 -5.87 -6.69 11.50
C ASP A 72 -6.06 -5.16 11.53
N GLY A 73 -6.87 -4.69 10.60
CA GLY A 73 -7.13 -3.28 10.36
C GLY A 73 -6.75 -2.85 8.95
N THR A 74 -6.85 -1.56 8.65
CA THR A 74 -6.47 -1.05 7.33
C THR A 74 -4.94 -1.09 7.15
N ALA A 75 -4.42 -0.82 5.95
CA ALA A 75 -2.96 -0.78 5.72
C ALA A 75 -2.20 0.09 6.75
N ARG A 76 -2.84 1.11 7.33
CA ARG A 76 -2.23 1.91 8.41
C ARG A 76 -1.93 1.11 9.67
N SER A 77 -2.67 0.06 9.95
CA SER A 77 -2.40 -0.80 11.11
C SER A 77 -1.02 -1.46 11.02
N GLY A 78 -0.66 -1.99 9.85
CA GLY A 78 0.68 -2.56 9.63
C GLY A 78 1.79 -1.51 9.67
N ILE A 79 1.55 -0.31 9.10
CA ILE A 79 2.53 0.79 9.16
C ILE A 79 2.79 1.18 10.62
N GLU A 80 1.72 1.41 11.40
CA GLU A 80 1.83 1.81 12.80
C GLU A 80 2.44 0.69 13.64
N ALA A 81 1.98 -0.55 13.48
CA ALA A 81 2.51 -1.71 14.20
C ALA A 81 4.03 -1.90 13.98
N CYS A 82 4.53 -1.74 12.75
CA CYS A 82 5.97 -1.80 12.48
C CYS A 82 6.72 -0.69 13.23
N LEU A 83 6.29 0.56 13.10
CA LEU A 83 7.02 1.69 13.68
C LEU A 83 6.98 1.70 15.21
N VAL A 84 5.83 1.43 15.85
CA VAL A 84 5.71 1.42 17.32
C VAL A 84 6.45 0.23 17.95
N SER A 85 6.59 -0.87 17.19
CA SER A 85 7.30 -2.07 17.66
C SER A 85 8.81 -1.98 17.48
N ILE A 86 9.28 -1.34 16.39
CA ILE A 86 10.72 -1.16 16.13
C ILE A 86 11.30 -0.01 16.95
N LEU A 87 10.60 1.12 17.03
CA LEU A 87 11.06 2.35 17.66
C LEU A 87 10.60 2.45 19.11
N LYS A 88 11.45 3.05 19.94
CA LYS A 88 11.14 3.49 21.32
C LYS A 88 11.50 4.97 21.48
N PRO A 89 11.04 5.64 22.55
CA PRO A 89 11.41 7.04 22.80
C PRO A 89 12.93 7.25 22.78
N GLY A 90 13.37 8.26 22.02
CA GLY A 90 14.78 8.61 21.83
C GLY A 90 15.51 7.83 20.74
N ASP A 91 14.93 6.80 20.14
CA ASP A 91 15.51 6.15 18.96
C ASP A 91 15.52 7.13 17.77
N LYS A 92 16.60 7.08 16.97
CA LYS A 92 16.76 7.92 15.80
C LYS A 92 16.19 7.24 14.54
N VAL A 93 15.38 7.97 13.79
CA VAL A 93 14.81 7.50 12.51
C VAL A 93 15.05 8.50 11.40
N LEU A 94 15.54 8.01 10.25
CA LEU A 94 15.74 8.79 9.03
C LEU A 94 14.60 8.48 8.05
N ILE A 95 13.93 9.51 7.56
CA ILE A 95 12.77 9.37 6.68
C ILE A 95 12.93 10.21 5.42
N PRO A 96 13.21 9.62 4.24
CA PRO A 96 13.04 10.27 2.95
C PRO A 96 11.55 10.57 2.70
N VAL A 97 11.23 11.85 2.49
CA VAL A 97 9.85 12.33 2.30
C VAL A 97 9.67 12.73 0.84
N ILE A 98 9.07 11.84 0.05
CA ILE A 98 8.76 12.08 -1.37
C ILE A 98 7.29 12.47 -1.60
N GLY A 99 6.48 12.51 -0.55
CA GLY A 99 5.07 12.85 -0.59
C GLY A 99 4.37 12.72 0.76
N ARG A 100 3.04 12.71 0.75
CA ARG A 100 2.19 12.69 1.95
C ARG A 100 2.48 11.51 2.88
N PHE A 101 2.74 10.32 2.31
CA PHE A 101 2.88 9.11 3.13
C PHE A 101 4.24 9.08 3.85
N GLY A 102 5.27 9.74 3.32
CA GLY A 102 6.49 10.04 4.09
C GLY A 102 6.20 10.89 5.33
N HIS A 103 5.38 11.93 5.20
CA HIS A 103 4.93 12.70 6.37
C HIS A 103 4.09 11.87 7.37
N LEU A 104 3.31 10.88 6.88
CA LEU A 104 2.61 9.95 7.77
C LEU A 104 3.59 9.13 8.63
N LEU A 105 4.69 8.65 8.06
CA LEU A 105 5.73 7.96 8.83
C LEU A 105 6.33 8.87 9.91
N CYS A 106 6.58 10.14 9.58
CA CYS A 106 7.03 11.14 10.56
C CYS A 106 6.03 11.31 11.71
N GLU A 107 4.73 11.44 11.41
CA GLU A 107 3.67 11.59 12.41
C GLU A 107 3.59 10.40 13.38
N ILE A 108 3.76 9.18 12.87
CA ILE A 108 3.76 7.98 13.73
C ILE A 108 5.03 7.92 14.57
N ALA A 109 6.21 8.13 13.96
CA ALA A 109 7.50 8.14 14.67
C ALA A 109 7.55 9.21 15.77
N GLN A 110 6.96 10.39 15.52
CA GLN A 110 6.85 11.46 16.51
C GLN A 110 6.00 11.03 17.73
N ARG A 111 4.88 10.33 17.50
CA ARG A 111 4.02 9.82 18.58
C ARG A 111 4.69 8.74 19.40
N VAL A 112 5.60 7.98 18.81
CA VAL A 112 6.46 7.02 19.54
C VAL A 112 7.51 7.74 20.40
N GLY A 113 7.80 9.02 20.12
CA GLY A 113 8.84 9.80 20.80
C GLY A 113 10.23 9.60 20.18
N ALA A 114 10.32 9.19 18.92
CA ALA A 114 11.58 9.04 18.20
C ALA A 114 12.16 10.42 17.81
N GLU A 115 13.49 10.50 17.70
CA GLU A 115 14.21 11.62 17.09
C GLU A 115 14.20 11.45 15.58
N ILE A 116 13.55 12.37 14.86
CA ILE A 116 13.30 12.27 13.43
C ILE A 116 14.23 13.17 12.65
N LYS A 117 14.86 12.62 11.62
CA LYS A 117 15.55 13.37 10.56
C LYS A 117 14.85 13.10 9.24
N THR A 118 14.45 14.14 8.51
CA THR A 118 13.87 14.01 7.16
C THR A 118 14.88 14.33 6.07
N ILE A 119 14.69 13.70 4.90
CA ILE A 119 15.28 14.14 3.64
C ILE A 119 14.11 14.57 2.76
N ASP A 120 13.84 15.87 2.74
CA ASP A 120 12.72 16.40 1.97
C ASP A 120 13.08 16.42 0.48
N ILE A 121 12.21 15.84 -0.34
CA ILE A 121 12.34 15.71 -1.79
C ILE A 121 11.22 16.51 -2.46
N GLU A 122 11.56 17.17 -3.56
CA GLU A 122 10.56 17.84 -4.37
C GLU A 122 9.50 16.84 -4.86
N TRP A 123 8.23 17.20 -4.73
CA TRP A 123 7.12 16.34 -5.14
C TRP A 123 7.16 16.09 -6.66
N GLY A 124 7.19 14.84 -7.04
CA GLY A 124 7.40 14.38 -8.41
C GLY A 124 8.81 13.85 -8.68
N GLN A 125 9.67 13.82 -7.66
CA GLN A 125 11.01 13.24 -7.66
C GLN A 125 11.14 12.13 -6.61
N VAL A 126 12.26 11.40 -6.62
CA VAL A 126 12.62 10.36 -5.64
C VAL A 126 13.94 10.69 -4.94
N CYS A 127 14.18 10.07 -3.79
CA CYS A 127 15.39 10.28 -3.00
C CYS A 127 16.53 9.41 -3.55
N PRO A 128 17.69 10.01 -3.94
CA PRO A 128 18.89 9.25 -4.28
C PRO A 128 19.47 8.52 -3.06
N ALA A 129 19.99 7.31 -3.25
CA ALA A 129 20.59 6.51 -2.19
C ALA A 129 21.81 7.19 -1.54
N GLU A 130 22.56 7.97 -2.30
CA GLU A 130 23.73 8.74 -1.85
C GLU A 130 23.33 9.75 -0.75
N ARG A 131 22.17 10.41 -0.90
CA ARG A 131 21.66 11.33 0.14
C ARG A 131 21.29 10.59 1.41
N VAL A 132 20.74 9.39 1.26
CA VAL A 132 20.42 8.53 2.42
C VAL A 132 21.70 8.11 3.12
N GLU A 133 22.73 7.71 2.38
CA GLU A 133 24.03 7.32 2.95
C GLU A 133 24.72 8.48 3.68
N GLU A 134 24.71 9.69 3.11
CA GLU A 134 25.25 10.88 3.74
C GLU A 134 24.59 11.17 5.09
N GLU A 135 23.26 11.10 5.14
CA GLU A 135 22.53 11.35 6.37
C GLU A 135 22.67 10.19 7.39
N ILE A 136 22.79 8.94 6.96
CA ILE A 136 23.12 7.81 7.85
C ILE A 136 24.45 8.08 8.56
N LYS A 137 25.48 8.50 7.85
CA LYS A 137 26.83 8.79 8.42
C LYS A 137 26.79 9.93 9.43
N ARG A 138 25.96 10.96 9.19
CA ARG A 138 25.85 12.14 10.07
C ARG A 138 24.94 11.90 11.28
N PHE A 139 23.76 11.30 11.04
CA PHE A 139 22.70 11.20 12.03
C PHE A 139 22.76 9.89 12.82
N GLN A 140 23.35 8.83 12.24
CA GLN A 140 23.44 7.49 12.83
C GLN A 140 22.07 6.95 13.30
N PRO A 141 21.08 6.82 12.39
CA PRO A 141 19.75 6.35 12.74
C PRO A 141 19.76 4.86 13.08
N LYS A 142 18.83 4.44 13.93
CA LYS A 142 18.48 3.03 14.15
C LYS A 142 17.72 2.44 12.96
N LEU A 143 16.86 3.28 12.35
CA LEU A 143 15.95 2.88 11.28
C LEU A 143 15.96 3.92 10.16
N VAL A 144 16.02 3.45 8.92
CA VAL A 144 15.57 4.21 7.75
C VAL A 144 14.15 3.74 7.43
N ALA A 145 13.18 4.65 7.33
CA ALA A 145 11.81 4.33 7.01
C ALA A 145 11.37 5.04 5.72
N THR A 146 10.91 4.28 4.73
CA THR A 146 10.52 4.80 3.41
C THR A 146 9.11 4.40 3.03
N VAL A 147 8.55 5.14 2.08
CA VAL A 147 7.38 4.75 1.30
C VAL A 147 7.86 4.40 -0.09
N GLN A 148 7.60 3.18 -0.58
CA GLN A 148 8.00 2.81 -1.94
C GLN A 148 7.13 3.52 -2.97
N GLY A 149 5.82 3.35 -2.90
CA GLY A 149 4.88 3.98 -3.83
C GLY A 149 4.07 5.08 -3.13
N ASP A 150 4.44 6.35 -3.30
CA ASP A 150 3.64 7.44 -2.74
C ASP A 150 2.57 7.89 -3.74
N THR A 151 1.34 7.46 -3.51
CA THR A 151 0.22 7.79 -4.41
C THR A 151 -0.14 9.27 -4.41
N SER A 152 0.34 10.09 -3.50
CA SER A 152 0.10 11.54 -3.52
C SER A 152 0.91 12.26 -4.60
N THR A 153 2.08 11.71 -4.90
CA THR A 153 3.00 12.20 -5.95
C THR A 153 3.11 11.26 -7.13
N THR A 154 2.52 10.07 -7.04
CA THR A 154 2.57 9.01 -8.06
C THR A 154 3.97 8.50 -8.39
N MET A 155 4.93 8.71 -7.49
CA MET A 155 6.32 8.31 -7.64
C MET A 155 6.60 6.98 -6.94
N ASN A 156 7.49 6.19 -7.54
CA ASN A 156 7.96 4.91 -7.03
C ASN A 156 9.44 5.05 -6.61
N GLN A 157 9.70 5.10 -5.30
CA GLN A 157 11.03 5.20 -4.73
C GLN A 157 11.83 3.92 -5.02
N PRO A 158 12.97 3.99 -5.73
CA PRO A 158 13.89 2.87 -5.84
C PRO A 158 14.43 2.47 -4.48
N LEU A 159 14.37 1.19 -4.13
CA LEU A 159 14.73 0.70 -2.80
C LEU A 159 16.05 -0.07 -2.76
N LYS A 160 16.48 -0.69 -3.88
CA LYS A 160 17.62 -1.59 -3.92
C LYS A 160 18.88 -0.95 -3.37
N GLU A 161 19.26 0.19 -3.93
CA GLU A 161 20.46 0.91 -3.54
C GLU A 161 20.40 1.46 -2.10
N ILE A 162 19.20 1.89 -1.67
CA ILE A 162 18.96 2.31 -0.27
C ILE A 162 19.13 1.12 0.68
N GLY A 163 18.60 -0.05 0.31
CA GLY A 163 18.73 -1.27 1.10
C GLY A 163 20.18 -1.72 1.22
N GLU A 164 20.95 -1.67 0.14
CA GLU A 164 22.39 -1.94 0.14
C GLU A 164 23.15 -0.99 1.08
N VAL A 165 22.78 0.30 1.08
CA VAL A 165 23.33 1.32 1.99
C VAL A 165 23.00 0.97 3.44
N CYS A 166 21.72 0.73 3.75
CA CYS A 166 21.27 0.38 5.10
C CYS A 166 21.96 -0.88 5.63
N HIS A 167 22.04 -1.92 4.79
CA HIS A 167 22.70 -3.17 5.14
C HIS A 167 24.18 -2.97 5.47
N ARG A 168 24.91 -2.22 4.63
CA ARG A 168 26.34 -1.91 4.77
C ARG A 168 26.64 -1.14 6.06
N HIS A 169 25.71 -0.28 6.50
CA HIS A 169 25.85 0.52 7.73
C HIS A 169 25.20 -0.13 8.96
N GLY A 170 24.62 -1.32 8.83
CA GLY A 170 23.95 -2.02 9.95
C GLY A 170 22.66 -1.37 10.44
N VAL A 171 22.08 -0.46 9.66
CA VAL A 171 20.81 0.24 9.96
C VAL A 171 19.64 -0.62 9.53
N LEU A 172 18.56 -0.67 10.33
CA LEU A 172 17.32 -1.34 9.92
C LEU A 172 16.63 -0.55 8.80
N PHE A 173 15.97 -1.29 7.88
CA PHE A 173 15.26 -0.68 6.77
C PHE A 173 13.79 -1.12 6.73
N TYR A 174 12.88 -0.16 6.96
CA TYR A 174 11.43 -0.34 6.85
C TYR A 174 10.90 0.28 5.58
N CYS A 175 9.93 -0.41 4.94
CA CYS A 175 9.22 0.07 3.78
C CYS A 175 7.69 -0.06 3.92
N ASP A 176 6.97 1.04 3.73
CA ASP A 176 5.55 1.01 3.40
C ASP A 176 5.39 0.71 1.90
N ALA A 177 5.01 -0.53 1.58
CA ALA A 177 4.74 -0.99 0.23
C ALA A 177 3.24 -1.06 -0.10
N THR A 178 2.39 -0.40 0.69
CA THR A 178 0.92 -0.48 0.56
C THR A 178 0.43 -0.26 -0.88
N ALA A 179 0.99 0.72 -1.59
CA ALA A 179 0.51 1.08 -2.91
C ALA A 179 1.36 0.52 -4.06
N SER A 180 2.53 -0.03 -3.76
CA SER A 180 3.49 -0.50 -4.77
C SER A 180 3.49 -2.02 -4.95
N ILE A 181 3.32 -2.79 -3.86
CA ILE A 181 3.32 -4.26 -3.92
C ILE A 181 2.34 -4.79 -4.95
N ALA A 182 2.72 -5.79 -5.70
CA ALA A 182 1.99 -6.37 -6.83
C ALA A 182 1.83 -5.46 -8.07
N GLY A 183 2.10 -4.15 -7.96
CA GLY A 183 2.08 -3.23 -9.10
C GLY A 183 3.47 -2.81 -9.59
N ASN A 184 4.46 -2.91 -8.71
CA ASN A 184 5.87 -2.59 -8.97
C ASN A 184 6.73 -3.69 -8.33
N ASP A 185 7.99 -3.79 -8.75
CA ASP A 185 8.92 -4.75 -8.17
C ASP A 185 9.11 -4.49 -6.67
N LEU A 186 9.13 -5.57 -5.90
CA LEU A 186 9.46 -5.58 -4.48
C LEU A 186 10.10 -6.91 -4.13
N LEU A 187 11.41 -6.91 -3.91
CA LEU A 187 12.22 -8.10 -3.61
C LEU A 187 12.83 -7.93 -2.21
N VAL A 188 12.07 -8.35 -1.19
CA VAL A 188 12.38 -8.03 0.22
C VAL A 188 13.76 -8.52 0.63
N ASP A 189 14.09 -9.78 0.33
CA ASP A 189 15.37 -10.37 0.71
C ASP A 189 16.53 -9.78 -0.11
N GLU A 190 16.34 -9.69 -1.44
CA GLU A 190 17.38 -9.17 -2.34
C GLU A 190 17.74 -7.71 -2.05
N TRP A 191 16.75 -6.91 -1.66
CA TRP A 191 16.93 -5.48 -1.37
C TRP A 191 17.16 -5.18 0.11
N HIS A 192 17.43 -6.20 0.92
CA HIS A 192 17.76 -6.07 2.34
C HIS A 192 16.73 -5.29 3.16
N LEU A 193 15.44 -5.48 2.88
CA LEU A 193 14.37 -4.89 3.67
C LEU A 193 14.17 -5.67 4.97
N ASP A 194 14.18 -4.98 6.10
CA ASP A 194 14.03 -5.62 7.42
C ASP A 194 12.58 -5.70 7.87
N ALA A 195 11.77 -4.73 7.48
CA ALA A 195 10.35 -4.73 7.78
C ALA A 195 9.59 -4.13 6.59
N VAL A 196 8.51 -4.78 6.19
CA VAL A 196 7.64 -4.28 5.13
C VAL A 196 6.19 -4.45 5.55
N SER A 197 5.38 -3.41 5.35
CA SER A 197 3.93 -3.49 5.48
C SER A 197 3.24 -3.21 4.14
N ALA A 198 2.07 -3.82 3.95
CA ALA A 198 1.30 -3.71 2.72
C ALA A 198 -0.20 -3.54 3.00
N GLY A 199 -1.03 -3.47 1.96
CA GLY A 199 -2.48 -3.38 2.09
C GLY A 199 -3.21 -4.01 0.92
N LEU A 200 -4.36 -4.63 1.16
CA LEU A 200 -5.11 -5.36 0.14
C LEU A 200 -5.80 -4.44 -0.88
N GLN A 201 -6.15 -3.21 -0.48
CA GLN A 201 -7.02 -2.28 -1.22
C GLN A 201 -6.35 -1.57 -2.41
N LYS A 202 -5.15 -1.99 -2.76
CA LYS A 202 -4.35 -1.50 -3.89
C LYS A 202 -4.14 -2.62 -4.90
N CYS A 203 -2.92 -2.83 -5.39
CA CYS A 203 -2.66 -3.78 -6.46
C CYS A 203 -2.90 -5.26 -6.09
N LEU A 204 -2.95 -5.61 -4.79
CA LEU A 204 -3.38 -6.94 -4.34
C LEU A 204 -4.85 -7.24 -4.63
N GLY A 205 -5.68 -6.23 -4.89
CA GLY A 205 -7.02 -6.40 -5.43
C GLY A 205 -8.08 -6.90 -4.45
N GLY A 206 -7.95 -6.57 -3.17
CA GLY A 206 -8.91 -6.87 -2.12
C GLY A 206 -9.52 -5.63 -1.46
N PRO A 207 -10.41 -5.81 -0.48
CA PRO A 207 -10.92 -4.71 0.32
C PRO A 207 -9.88 -4.24 1.35
N SER A 208 -10.07 -3.03 1.88
CA SER A 208 -9.32 -2.56 3.06
C SER A 208 -9.80 -3.30 4.30
N GLY A 209 -8.90 -3.67 5.19
CA GLY A 209 -9.25 -4.33 6.47
C GLY A 209 -8.22 -5.36 6.95
N SER A 210 -7.14 -5.58 6.20
CA SER A 210 -6.00 -6.40 6.62
C SER A 210 -4.72 -5.81 6.05
N SER A 211 -3.63 -5.87 6.83
CA SER A 211 -2.31 -5.40 6.45
C SER A 211 -1.29 -6.54 6.54
N PRO A 212 -0.85 -7.10 5.41
CA PRO A 212 0.27 -8.03 5.40
C PRO A 212 1.56 -7.36 5.86
N VAL A 213 2.31 -8.07 6.71
CA VAL A 213 3.60 -7.61 7.26
C VAL A 213 4.62 -8.75 7.15
N THR A 214 5.87 -8.39 6.86
CA THR A 214 7.01 -9.31 6.94
C THR A 214 8.18 -8.65 7.66
N LEU A 215 8.90 -9.42 8.48
CA LEU A 215 10.02 -8.96 9.30
C LEU A 215 11.22 -9.89 9.12
N SER A 216 12.42 -9.32 8.91
CA SER A 216 13.68 -10.06 8.95
C SER A 216 13.96 -10.61 10.36
N ASP A 217 14.81 -11.64 10.46
CA ASP A 217 15.19 -12.19 11.76
C ASP A 217 15.81 -11.13 12.67
N ARG A 218 16.67 -10.23 12.16
CA ARG A 218 17.28 -9.15 12.96
C ARG A 218 16.27 -8.10 13.40
N CYS A 219 15.24 -7.81 12.59
CA CYS A 219 14.15 -6.93 12.99
C CYS A 219 13.28 -7.59 14.07
N ALA A 220 12.94 -8.86 13.89
CA ALA A 220 12.19 -9.64 14.87
C ALA A 220 12.93 -9.72 16.22
N GLU A 221 14.26 -9.86 16.21
CA GLU A 221 15.11 -9.81 17.43
C GLU A 221 14.96 -8.49 18.18
N VAL A 222 15.06 -7.34 17.46
CA VAL A 222 14.90 -6.01 18.05
C VAL A 222 13.52 -5.85 18.69
N ILE A 223 12.47 -6.37 18.04
CA ILE A 223 11.10 -6.31 18.54
C ILE A 223 10.95 -7.24 19.76
N ASN A 224 11.48 -8.46 19.72
CA ASN A 224 11.37 -9.44 20.81
C ASN A 224 12.09 -9.00 22.09
N ARG A 225 13.14 -8.19 22.02
CA ARG A 225 13.75 -7.57 23.22
C ARG A 225 12.78 -6.65 23.99
N ARG A 226 11.71 -6.19 23.34
CA ARG A 226 10.66 -5.36 23.92
C ARG A 226 9.39 -6.15 24.27
N LYS A 227 9.44 -7.47 24.13
CA LYS A 227 8.32 -8.37 24.33
C LYS A 227 7.75 -8.26 25.73
N HIS A 228 6.44 -8.15 25.82
CA HIS A 228 5.68 -8.23 27.06
C HIS A 228 4.46 -9.13 26.84
N VAL A 229 4.44 -10.29 27.47
CA VAL A 229 3.27 -11.16 27.46
C VAL A 229 2.35 -10.72 28.57
N GLU A 230 1.11 -10.38 28.25
CA GLU A 230 0.14 -9.88 29.24
C GLU A 230 -0.16 -10.92 30.34
N ALA A 231 -0.40 -10.43 31.57
CA ALA A 231 -0.50 -11.28 32.74
C ALA A 231 -1.62 -12.34 32.65
N GLY A 232 -2.72 -12.04 31.94
CA GLY A 232 -3.87 -12.93 31.83
C GLY A 232 -3.65 -14.19 31.01
N ILE A 233 -2.62 -14.22 30.14
CA ILE A 233 -2.30 -15.36 29.26
C ILE A 233 -0.87 -15.88 29.44
N ARG A 234 -0.08 -15.22 30.32
CA ARG A 234 1.33 -15.55 30.54
C ARG A 234 1.49 -16.87 31.29
N ALA A 235 2.17 -17.83 30.69
CA ALA A 235 2.62 -19.06 31.36
C ALA A 235 4.08 -18.90 31.86
N ALA A 236 4.50 -19.80 32.73
CA ALA A 236 5.85 -19.76 33.36
C ALA A 236 7.01 -19.86 32.35
N HIS A 237 6.79 -20.48 31.20
CA HIS A 237 7.80 -20.65 30.14
C HIS A 237 7.87 -19.46 29.16
N HIS A 238 6.93 -18.50 29.25
CA HIS A 238 6.95 -17.35 28.36
C HIS A 238 8.03 -16.35 28.79
N GLU A 239 8.98 -16.14 27.91
CA GLU A 239 10.05 -15.16 28.11
C GLU A 239 9.51 -13.73 27.98
N GLN A 240 10.06 -12.85 28.83
CA GLN A 240 9.82 -11.40 28.73
C GLN A 240 11.06 -10.74 28.13
N GLY A 241 10.85 -9.65 27.40
CA GLY A 241 11.96 -8.86 26.87
C GLY A 241 12.72 -8.11 27.98
N ASP A 242 13.93 -7.70 27.65
CA ASP A 242 14.85 -6.96 28.53
C ASP A 242 14.90 -5.43 28.27
N ASP A 243 14.08 -4.95 27.32
CA ASP A 243 14.02 -3.54 26.91
C ASP A 243 12.63 -2.92 27.18
N VAL A 244 12.47 -1.64 26.89
CA VAL A 244 11.23 -0.86 27.07
C VAL A 244 10.08 -1.51 26.32
N MET A 245 9.00 -1.83 27.04
CA MET A 245 7.77 -2.42 26.47
C MET A 245 7.21 -1.59 25.30
N ILE A 246 6.68 -2.26 24.30
CA ILE A 246 6.00 -1.63 23.16
C ILE A 246 4.79 -0.84 23.67
N GLN A 247 4.66 0.44 23.24
CA GLN A 247 3.65 1.37 23.73
C GLN A 247 2.30 1.23 23.01
N SER A 248 1.97 0.02 22.61
CA SER A 248 0.66 -0.35 22.07
C SER A 248 0.37 -1.80 22.48
N ASN A 249 -0.81 -2.07 23.01
CA ASN A 249 -1.22 -3.44 23.27
C ASN A 249 -1.66 -4.13 21.96
N TYR A 250 -2.48 -3.44 21.15
CA TYR A 250 -3.05 -4.03 19.93
C TYR A 250 -2.04 -4.15 18.79
N PHE A 251 -1.12 -3.18 18.64
CA PHE A 251 -0.10 -3.18 17.60
C PHE A 251 1.27 -3.63 18.12
N ASP A 252 1.29 -4.47 19.16
CA ASP A 252 2.51 -5.11 19.65
C ASP A 252 2.89 -6.28 18.75
N LEU A 253 3.87 -6.06 17.86
CA LEU A 253 4.31 -7.11 16.93
C LEU A 253 4.98 -8.29 17.62
N ALA A 254 5.52 -8.13 18.85
CA ALA A 254 6.05 -9.28 19.58
C ALA A 254 4.92 -10.23 19.99
N MET A 255 3.79 -9.69 20.45
CA MET A 255 2.63 -10.52 20.77
C MET A 255 1.93 -11.05 19.51
N ILE A 256 1.87 -10.25 18.43
CA ILE A 256 1.31 -10.70 17.15
C ILE A 256 2.15 -11.84 16.55
N MET A 257 3.49 -11.79 16.64
CA MET A 257 4.36 -12.90 16.24
C MET A 257 4.06 -14.18 17.01
N ASP A 258 3.80 -14.11 18.31
CA ASP A 258 3.40 -15.27 19.12
C ASP A 258 2.01 -15.79 18.71
N TYR A 259 1.06 -14.89 18.44
CA TYR A 259 -0.28 -15.25 17.94
C TYR A 259 -0.20 -16.01 16.59
N TRP A 260 0.67 -15.59 15.69
CA TRP A 260 0.92 -16.26 14.41
C TRP A 260 1.94 -17.39 14.52
N GLY A 261 2.57 -17.55 15.67
CA GLY A 261 3.54 -18.60 15.98
C GLY A 261 2.91 -19.98 16.23
N PRO A 262 3.72 -21.03 16.44
CA PRO A 262 3.22 -22.40 16.61
C PRO A 262 2.26 -22.58 17.79
N GLU A 263 2.48 -21.84 18.88
CA GLU A 263 1.67 -21.93 20.11
C GLU A 263 0.31 -21.22 19.98
N ARG A 264 0.14 -20.35 19.00
CA ARG A 264 -1.09 -19.57 18.80
C ARG A 264 -1.50 -18.83 20.07
N LEU A 265 -0.54 -18.19 20.72
CA LEU A 265 -0.81 -17.44 21.94
C LEU A 265 -1.87 -16.37 21.67
N ASN A 266 -2.96 -16.42 22.42
CA ASN A 266 -4.10 -15.55 22.14
C ASN A 266 -3.73 -14.06 22.24
N HIS A 267 -4.11 -13.28 21.23
CA HIS A 267 -3.94 -11.84 21.18
C HIS A 267 -5.28 -11.14 20.95
N HIS A 268 -6.02 -11.56 19.93
CA HIS A 268 -7.31 -10.98 19.53
C HIS A 268 -8.16 -12.02 18.82
N THR A 269 -9.42 -11.68 18.55
CA THR A 269 -10.27 -12.49 17.67
C THR A 269 -9.92 -12.15 16.22
N GLU A 270 -9.44 -13.13 15.48
CA GLU A 270 -9.06 -13.01 14.07
C GLU A 270 -10.21 -12.47 13.23
N ALA A 271 -9.94 -11.49 12.38
CA ALA A 271 -10.87 -10.97 11.40
C ALA A 271 -11.08 -11.97 10.25
N THR A 272 -11.77 -13.07 10.52
CA THR A 272 -11.86 -14.27 9.67
C THR A 272 -12.17 -13.97 8.21
N SER A 273 -13.16 -13.12 7.91
CA SER A 273 -13.51 -12.76 6.53
C SER A 273 -12.38 -12.01 5.83
N MET A 274 -11.60 -11.21 6.57
CA MET A 274 -10.45 -10.48 6.04
C MET A 274 -9.25 -11.41 5.84
N LEU A 275 -9.04 -12.39 6.70
CA LEU A 275 -8.07 -13.46 6.48
C LEU A 275 -8.38 -14.23 5.20
N TYR A 276 -9.65 -14.56 4.95
CA TYR A 276 -10.07 -15.20 3.69
C TYR A 276 -9.79 -14.31 2.47
N ALA A 277 -10.10 -13.00 2.58
CA ALA A 277 -9.78 -12.03 1.54
C ALA A 277 -8.28 -11.97 1.26
N ALA A 278 -7.46 -11.83 2.30
CA ALA A 278 -6.01 -11.74 2.18
C ALA A 278 -5.42 -13.02 1.55
N ARG A 279 -5.90 -14.19 2.00
CA ARG A 279 -5.50 -15.48 1.42
C ARG A 279 -5.79 -15.55 -0.08
N GLU A 280 -6.99 -15.11 -0.50
CA GLU A 280 -7.38 -15.17 -1.91
C GLU A 280 -6.63 -14.14 -2.76
N CYS A 281 -6.38 -12.93 -2.25
CA CYS A 281 -5.54 -11.93 -2.91
C CYS A 281 -4.14 -12.48 -3.21
N ALA A 282 -3.50 -13.12 -2.22
CA ALA A 282 -2.17 -13.71 -2.38
C ALA A 282 -2.19 -14.89 -3.37
N ARG A 283 -3.25 -15.72 -3.36
CA ARG A 283 -3.41 -16.81 -4.33
C ARG A 283 -3.52 -16.29 -5.75
N ILE A 284 -4.37 -15.30 -6.00
CA ILE A 284 -4.53 -14.68 -7.33
C ILE A 284 -3.19 -14.16 -7.84
N PHE A 285 -2.45 -13.43 -6.99
CA PHE A 285 -1.13 -12.89 -7.33
C PHE A 285 -0.14 -14.01 -7.72
N LEU A 286 -0.06 -15.07 -6.92
CA LEU A 286 0.88 -16.16 -7.16
C LEU A 286 0.48 -17.05 -8.33
N GLU A 287 -0.83 -17.25 -8.56
CA GLU A 287 -1.36 -17.99 -9.72
C GLU A 287 -1.06 -17.26 -11.04
N GLU A 288 -1.19 -15.92 -11.07
CA GLU A 288 -0.83 -15.10 -12.25
C GLU A 288 0.69 -15.03 -12.42
N GLY A 289 1.43 -15.05 -11.30
CA GLY A 289 2.88 -14.89 -11.24
C GLY A 289 3.32 -13.43 -11.19
N ALA A 290 4.28 -13.13 -10.29
CA ALA A 290 4.72 -11.76 -9.99
C ALA A 290 5.11 -10.96 -11.26
N THR A 291 5.91 -11.56 -12.15
CA THR A 291 6.34 -10.92 -13.40
C THR A 291 5.14 -10.52 -14.28
N ASN A 292 4.14 -11.39 -14.41
CA ASN A 292 2.96 -11.13 -15.23
C ASN A 292 2.06 -10.04 -14.61
N VAL A 293 1.86 -10.11 -13.30
CA VAL A 293 1.07 -9.10 -12.56
C VAL A 293 1.69 -7.71 -12.72
N ILE A 294 3.00 -7.59 -12.52
CA ILE A 294 3.73 -6.32 -12.64
C ILE A 294 3.70 -5.83 -14.09
N ALA A 295 3.96 -6.71 -15.06
CA ALA A 295 3.89 -6.36 -16.48
C ALA A 295 2.49 -5.86 -16.88
N ARG A 296 1.42 -6.49 -16.41
CA ARG A 296 0.05 -6.07 -16.65
C ARG A 296 -0.24 -4.67 -16.09
N HIS A 297 0.23 -4.39 -14.87
CA HIS A 297 0.12 -3.04 -14.28
C HIS A 297 0.90 -2.01 -15.09
N LYS A 298 2.13 -2.37 -15.51
CA LYS A 298 2.95 -1.48 -16.32
C LYS A 298 2.29 -1.14 -17.64
N VAL A 299 1.79 -2.13 -18.37
CA VAL A 299 1.07 -1.92 -19.64
C VAL A 299 -0.16 -1.05 -19.44
N ALA A 300 -0.96 -1.31 -18.39
CA ALA A 300 -2.15 -0.52 -18.10
C ALA A 300 -1.81 0.94 -17.73
N GLY A 301 -0.75 1.16 -16.96
CA GLY A 301 -0.27 2.50 -16.63
C GLY A 301 0.33 3.23 -17.83
N ASP A 302 1.14 2.56 -18.65
CA ASP A 302 1.73 3.14 -19.86
C ASP A 302 0.62 3.50 -20.88
N ALA A 303 -0.39 2.64 -21.05
CA ALA A 303 -1.54 2.92 -21.90
C ALA A 303 -2.36 4.13 -21.39
N MET A 304 -2.55 4.25 -20.07
CA MET A 304 -3.17 5.43 -19.49
C MET A 304 -2.37 6.70 -19.79
N VAL A 305 -1.05 6.67 -19.60
CA VAL A 305 -0.15 7.80 -19.93
C VAL A 305 -0.23 8.15 -21.42
N ALA A 306 -0.12 7.17 -22.30
CA ALA A 306 -0.19 7.39 -23.75
C ALA A 306 -1.51 8.05 -24.17
N GLY A 307 -2.64 7.57 -23.62
CA GLY A 307 -3.95 8.16 -23.90
C GLY A 307 -4.08 9.59 -23.38
N LEU A 308 -3.62 9.88 -22.17
CA LEU A 308 -3.64 11.23 -21.59
C LEU A 308 -2.78 12.20 -22.41
N GLN A 309 -1.57 11.79 -22.79
CA GLN A 309 -0.66 12.60 -23.61
C GLN A 309 -1.21 12.81 -25.02
N ALA A 310 -1.82 11.81 -25.63
CA ALA A 310 -2.41 11.89 -26.96
C ALA A 310 -3.62 12.85 -27.02
N MET A 311 -4.32 13.08 -25.90
CA MET A 311 -5.34 14.13 -25.84
C MET A 311 -4.77 15.50 -25.43
N GLY A 312 -3.44 15.67 -25.39
CA GLY A 312 -2.77 16.93 -25.09
C GLY A 312 -2.59 17.26 -23.62
N LEU A 313 -2.84 16.30 -22.71
CA LEU A 313 -2.67 16.51 -21.28
C LEU A 313 -1.22 16.27 -20.83
N THR A 314 -0.77 17.08 -19.88
CA THR A 314 0.58 16.96 -19.30
C THR A 314 0.56 16.03 -18.09
N VAL A 315 1.37 14.98 -18.12
CA VAL A 315 1.55 14.03 -17.01
C VAL A 315 2.50 14.63 -15.96
N PHE A 316 2.19 14.40 -14.69
CA PHE A 316 2.96 14.93 -13.55
C PHE A 316 4.14 14.04 -13.17
N GLY A 317 5.23 14.69 -12.74
CA GLY A 317 6.39 14.07 -12.12
C GLY A 317 7.37 13.44 -13.10
N ASP A 318 8.46 12.90 -12.57
CA ASP A 318 9.50 12.22 -13.35
C ASP A 318 9.00 10.85 -13.83
N GLN A 319 8.82 10.73 -15.14
CA GLN A 319 8.25 9.54 -15.76
C GLN A 319 9.18 8.32 -15.69
N SER A 320 10.48 8.50 -15.43
CA SER A 320 11.44 7.40 -15.28
C SER A 320 11.28 6.63 -13.96
N VAL A 321 10.69 7.30 -12.96
CA VAL A 321 10.45 6.75 -11.60
C VAL A 321 8.98 6.80 -11.22
N ARG A 322 8.10 6.89 -12.19
CA ARG A 322 6.64 6.82 -11.98
C ARG A 322 6.22 5.44 -11.49
N MET A 323 5.20 5.39 -10.62
CA MET A 323 4.50 4.14 -10.31
C MET A 323 3.87 3.54 -11.57
N ASN A 324 3.92 2.22 -11.72
CA ASN A 324 3.23 1.53 -12.82
C ASN A 324 1.70 1.68 -12.75
N ASN A 325 1.18 1.85 -11.57
CA ASN A 325 -0.23 1.64 -11.23
C ASN A 325 -0.98 2.91 -10.83
N VAL A 326 -0.34 4.08 -10.85
CA VAL A 326 -0.99 5.40 -10.65
C VAL A 326 -0.33 6.44 -11.52
N VAL A 327 -1.16 7.21 -12.23
CA VAL A 327 -0.73 8.31 -13.09
C VAL A 327 -1.25 9.62 -12.51
N GLY A 328 -0.36 10.58 -12.28
CA GLY A 328 -0.70 11.97 -12.02
C GLY A 328 -0.82 12.74 -13.33
N VAL A 329 -1.86 13.54 -13.50
CA VAL A 329 -2.06 14.37 -14.70
C VAL A 329 -2.53 15.76 -14.29
N TYR A 330 -1.92 16.79 -14.87
CA TYR A 330 -2.31 18.17 -14.60
C TYR A 330 -3.73 18.43 -15.08
N ILE A 331 -4.49 19.16 -14.25
CA ILE A 331 -5.84 19.62 -14.59
C ILE A 331 -5.68 20.80 -15.57
N PRO A 332 -6.32 20.75 -16.76
CA PRO A 332 -6.31 21.90 -17.67
C PRO A 332 -6.86 23.17 -16.98
N ASN A 333 -6.22 24.31 -17.23
CA ASN A 333 -6.58 25.57 -16.57
C ASN A 333 -8.01 26.05 -16.91
N GLU A 334 -8.54 25.59 -18.03
CA GLU A 334 -9.87 25.98 -18.54
C GLU A 334 -11.02 25.30 -17.80
N VAL A 335 -10.75 24.22 -16.99
CA VAL A 335 -11.81 23.42 -16.38
C VAL A 335 -11.74 23.43 -14.86
N ASN A 336 -12.90 23.28 -14.24
CA ASN A 336 -12.97 22.99 -12.81
C ASN A 336 -12.76 21.48 -12.58
N GLY A 337 -11.63 21.10 -11.97
CA GLY A 337 -11.23 19.71 -11.78
C GLY A 337 -12.22 18.90 -10.95
N ASP A 338 -12.87 19.49 -9.94
CA ASP A 338 -13.87 18.79 -9.13
C ASP A 338 -15.19 18.60 -9.87
N ALA A 339 -15.60 19.57 -10.70
CA ALA A 339 -16.78 19.43 -11.57
C ALA A 339 -16.59 18.27 -12.57
N VAL A 340 -15.41 18.17 -13.20
CA VAL A 340 -15.06 17.06 -14.11
C VAL A 340 -15.13 15.71 -13.38
N ARG A 341 -14.54 15.58 -12.18
CA ARG A 341 -14.60 14.35 -11.37
C ARG A 341 -16.03 14.00 -10.97
N GLY A 342 -16.79 15.00 -10.53
CA GLY A 342 -18.19 14.80 -10.16
C GLY A 342 -19.03 14.31 -11.34
N GLU A 343 -18.79 14.84 -12.54
CA GLU A 343 -19.51 14.41 -13.73
C GLU A 343 -19.07 13.01 -14.21
N LEU A 344 -17.78 12.66 -14.14
CA LEU A 344 -17.28 11.30 -14.37
C LEU A 344 -18.02 10.28 -13.48
N LEU A 345 -18.10 10.59 -12.18
CA LEU A 345 -18.78 9.73 -11.22
C LEU A 345 -20.28 9.61 -11.50
N ASN A 346 -20.96 10.74 -11.77
CA ASN A 346 -22.43 10.76 -11.88
C ASN A 346 -22.93 10.20 -13.21
N ARG A 347 -22.20 10.42 -14.30
CA ARG A 347 -22.66 9.99 -15.66
C ARG A 347 -22.11 8.64 -16.07
N PHE A 348 -20.87 8.33 -15.68
CA PHE A 348 -20.19 7.12 -16.14
C PHE A 348 -19.89 6.13 -15.00
N GLY A 349 -20.19 6.52 -13.75
CA GLY A 349 -19.87 5.69 -12.60
C GLY A 349 -18.35 5.54 -12.36
N ILE A 350 -17.51 6.40 -12.94
CA ILE A 350 -16.05 6.33 -12.84
C ILE A 350 -15.53 7.29 -11.77
N GLU A 351 -14.80 6.78 -10.82
CA GLU A 351 -14.16 7.55 -9.76
C GLU A 351 -12.66 7.73 -10.04
N ILE A 352 -12.20 8.98 -10.16
CA ILE A 352 -10.78 9.34 -10.17
C ILE A 352 -10.44 10.19 -8.96
N GLY A 353 -9.15 10.21 -8.54
CA GLY A 353 -8.71 10.93 -7.35
C GLY A 353 -8.24 12.35 -7.61
N THR A 354 -8.33 13.22 -6.60
CA THR A 354 -7.53 14.44 -6.50
C THR A 354 -6.26 14.18 -5.72
N SER A 355 -5.31 15.13 -5.67
CA SER A 355 -4.13 15.01 -4.83
C SER A 355 -4.24 15.84 -3.54
N PHE A 356 -3.15 15.91 -2.77
CA PHE A 356 -3.07 16.54 -1.45
C PHE A 356 -2.00 17.64 -1.45
N GLY A 357 -1.95 18.41 -0.35
CA GLY A 357 -0.90 19.39 -0.10
C GLY A 357 -0.64 20.32 -1.30
N PRO A 358 0.61 20.47 -1.75
CA PRO A 358 0.97 21.37 -2.85
C PRO A 358 0.31 21.05 -4.20
N LEU A 359 -0.16 19.80 -4.38
CA LEU A 359 -0.80 19.31 -5.60
C LEU A 359 -2.34 19.30 -5.53
N HIS A 360 -2.92 19.71 -4.39
CA HIS A 360 -4.37 19.82 -4.25
C HIS A 360 -4.96 20.75 -5.30
N GLY A 361 -5.97 20.29 -6.05
CA GLY A 361 -6.59 21.04 -7.11
C GLY A 361 -5.74 21.27 -8.37
N LYS A 362 -4.50 20.77 -8.43
CA LYS A 362 -3.61 20.92 -9.59
C LYS A 362 -3.52 19.67 -10.46
N ILE A 363 -3.66 18.50 -9.88
CA ILE A 363 -3.60 17.21 -10.60
C ILE A 363 -4.76 16.31 -10.25
N TRP A 364 -5.19 15.51 -11.20
CA TRP A 364 -5.92 14.28 -10.95
C TRP A 364 -4.94 13.11 -10.80
N ARG A 365 -5.35 12.09 -10.06
CA ARG A 365 -4.65 10.83 -9.96
C ARG A 365 -5.55 9.72 -10.48
N ILE A 366 -5.07 9.03 -11.50
CA ILE A 366 -5.79 7.94 -12.16
C ILE A 366 -5.04 6.65 -11.86
N GLY A 367 -5.73 5.69 -11.22
CA GLY A 367 -5.16 4.41 -10.80
C GLY A 367 -5.56 3.31 -11.76
N THR A 368 -4.58 2.49 -12.14
CA THR A 368 -4.74 1.26 -12.91
C THR A 368 -4.23 0.10 -12.05
N MET A 369 -4.99 -0.21 -10.98
CA MET A 369 -4.54 -1.08 -9.89
C MET A 369 -5.33 -2.39 -9.83
N GLY A 370 -4.65 -3.48 -9.48
CA GLY A 370 -5.27 -4.76 -9.13
C GLY A 370 -6.22 -5.25 -10.22
N TYR A 371 -7.48 -5.46 -9.86
CA TYR A 371 -8.53 -5.88 -10.80
C TYR A 371 -8.83 -4.84 -11.88
N ASN A 372 -8.53 -3.55 -11.64
CA ASN A 372 -8.78 -2.47 -12.60
C ASN A 372 -7.58 -2.21 -13.55
N ALA A 373 -6.45 -2.92 -13.40
CA ALA A 373 -5.34 -2.89 -14.35
C ALA A 373 -5.68 -3.74 -15.59
N ARG A 374 -6.77 -3.41 -16.29
CA ARG A 374 -7.31 -4.13 -17.46
C ARG A 374 -7.58 -3.14 -18.60
N GLN A 375 -7.41 -3.61 -19.81
CA GLN A 375 -7.58 -2.83 -21.04
C GLN A 375 -8.91 -2.07 -21.08
N GLU A 376 -10.02 -2.75 -20.83
CA GLU A 376 -11.35 -2.14 -20.88
C GLU A 376 -11.54 -1.03 -19.84
N CYS A 377 -10.92 -1.14 -18.65
CA CYS A 377 -10.98 -0.12 -17.63
C CYS A 377 -10.23 1.16 -18.05
N VAL A 378 -9.05 1.00 -18.65
CA VAL A 378 -8.23 2.10 -19.17
C VAL A 378 -8.96 2.81 -20.30
N LEU A 379 -9.40 2.07 -21.31
CA LEU A 379 -10.04 2.65 -22.51
C LEU A 379 -11.35 3.35 -22.18
N THR A 380 -12.19 2.76 -21.32
CA THR A 380 -13.44 3.37 -20.86
C THR A 380 -13.18 4.67 -20.09
N THR A 381 -12.16 4.68 -19.22
CA THR A 381 -11.82 5.88 -18.44
C THR A 381 -11.33 7.02 -19.33
N LEU A 382 -10.45 6.72 -20.30
CA LEU A 382 -9.94 7.71 -21.25
C LEU A 382 -11.07 8.29 -22.12
N ALA A 383 -11.94 7.44 -22.66
CA ALA A 383 -13.07 7.89 -23.48
C ALA A 383 -14.04 8.77 -22.69
N ALA A 384 -14.36 8.38 -21.47
CA ALA A 384 -15.25 9.16 -20.59
C ALA A 384 -14.62 10.50 -20.19
N LEU A 385 -13.33 10.52 -19.84
CA LEU A 385 -12.61 11.73 -19.48
C LEU A 385 -12.54 12.71 -20.66
N GLU A 386 -12.20 12.25 -21.86
CA GLU A 386 -12.18 13.04 -23.08
C GLU A 386 -13.55 13.70 -23.34
N ALA A 387 -14.63 12.93 -23.30
CA ALA A 387 -15.98 13.42 -23.52
C ALA A 387 -16.39 14.52 -22.52
N ILE A 388 -15.99 14.37 -21.25
CA ILE A 388 -16.30 15.37 -20.21
C ILE A 388 -15.41 16.60 -20.37
N LEU A 389 -14.13 16.45 -20.67
CA LEU A 389 -13.23 17.58 -20.91
C LEU A 389 -13.71 18.46 -22.07
N LEU A 390 -14.12 17.86 -23.18
CA LEU A 390 -14.70 18.56 -24.32
C LEU A 390 -15.98 19.32 -23.91
N LYS A 391 -16.86 18.68 -23.14
CA LYS A 391 -18.09 19.32 -22.63
C LYS A 391 -17.79 20.52 -21.73
N HIS A 392 -16.73 20.46 -20.93
CA HIS A 392 -16.29 21.56 -20.06
C HIS A 392 -15.45 22.62 -20.78
N GLY A 393 -15.26 22.49 -22.08
CA GLY A 393 -14.55 23.48 -22.90
C GLY A 393 -13.04 23.38 -22.86
N ALA A 394 -12.48 22.25 -22.36
CA ALA A 394 -11.04 21.99 -22.43
C ALA A 394 -10.59 21.84 -23.88
N ARG A 395 -9.39 22.32 -24.16
CA ARG A 395 -8.73 22.13 -25.45
C ARG A 395 -7.99 20.82 -25.44
N VAL A 396 -8.63 19.77 -25.99
CA VAL A 396 -8.05 18.43 -26.08
C VAL A 396 -8.10 17.91 -27.51
N ASP A 397 -7.12 17.08 -27.88
CA ASP A 397 -7.06 16.43 -29.19
C ASP A 397 -8.04 15.24 -29.22
N ALA A 398 -9.27 15.53 -29.62
CA ALA A 398 -10.37 14.58 -29.59
C ALA A 398 -10.14 13.35 -30.49
N GLY A 399 -10.54 12.17 -29.96
CA GLY A 399 -10.45 10.88 -30.67
C GLY A 399 -9.06 10.24 -30.67
N GLN A 400 -8.03 10.85 -30.07
CA GLN A 400 -6.67 10.33 -30.07
C GLN A 400 -6.36 9.41 -28.86
N ALA A 401 -7.00 9.65 -27.73
CA ALA A 401 -6.68 8.99 -26.47
C ALA A 401 -6.82 7.46 -26.52
N VAL A 402 -7.97 6.98 -26.97
CA VAL A 402 -8.27 5.54 -27.02
C VAL A 402 -7.36 4.83 -28.03
N ALA A 403 -7.11 5.43 -29.20
CA ALA A 403 -6.24 4.85 -30.23
C ALA A 403 -4.79 4.72 -29.73
N ALA A 404 -4.26 5.77 -29.07
CA ALA A 404 -2.91 5.74 -28.51
C ALA A 404 -2.76 4.70 -27.38
N ALA A 405 -3.75 4.62 -26.50
CA ALA A 405 -3.75 3.60 -25.44
C ALA A 405 -3.84 2.17 -26.00
N MET A 406 -4.69 1.97 -27.02
CA MET A 406 -4.91 0.65 -27.65
C MET A 406 -3.63 0.10 -28.28
N ALA A 407 -2.78 0.95 -28.83
CA ALA A 407 -1.51 0.55 -29.44
C ALA A 407 -0.54 -0.14 -28.44
N LEU A 408 -0.73 0.03 -27.14
CA LEU A 408 0.08 -0.63 -26.08
C LEU A 408 -0.43 -2.04 -25.75
N TYR A 409 -1.61 -2.42 -26.22
CA TYR A 409 -2.22 -3.73 -25.99
C TYR A 409 -2.15 -4.63 -27.24
N CYS A 410 -1.74 -4.09 -28.40
CA CYS A 410 -1.50 -4.81 -29.64
C CYS A 410 -0.03 -5.18 -29.77
#